data_9aed7423d2f6116c3ed20ab02ebfad4b
#
_entry.id   9aed7423d2f6116c3ed20ab02ebfad4b
#
_cell.length_a   1.000
_cell.length_b   1.000
_cell.length_c   1.000
_cell.angle_alpha   90.00
_cell.angle_beta   90.00
_cell.angle_gamma   90.00
#
_symmetry.space_group_name_H-M   'P 1'
#
loop_
_entity.id
_entity.type
_entity.pdbx_description
1 polymer ?
#
loop_
_entity_poly.entity_id
_entity_poly.type
_entity_poly.pdbx_seq_one_letter_code
_entity_poly.pdbx_strand_id
1 'polypeptide(L)'
;MLLGAIKKTKAMATQFKDIKQNYPVFILDKNELAIKQGKVISVSFPHIDTGMPSYKVGAAQMVVDVTIEADGKSATYTIPESSYITYANNLVLATDKTSLSNEVEAMKNSAEQVLASVDNNKKIVEKATSLLAELNPAYKEKQETEKRLSSVENSVGEIKQMLAEFIKKMS
;
A
#
# COMPACT_ATOMS: atom_id res chain seq x y z
N MET A 1 -29.56 -4.16 -41.78
CA MET A 1 -29.15 -4.58 -40.44
C MET A 1 -28.35 -3.44 -39.84
N LEU A 2 -28.97 -2.65 -38.95
CA LEU A 2 -28.31 -1.54 -38.25
C LEU A 2 -27.75 -2.08 -36.94
N LEU A 3 -26.42 -2.24 -36.86
CA LEU A 3 -25.72 -2.49 -35.59
C LEU A 3 -25.75 -1.21 -34.77
N GLY A 4 -26.62 -1.19 -33.75
CA GLY A 4 -26.66 -0.12 -32.76
C GLY A 4 -25.38 -0.13 -31.94
N ALA A 5 -24.51 0.83 -32.14
CA ALA A 5 -23.37 1.11 -31.28
C ALA A 5 -23.90 1.52 -29.91
N ILE A 6 -23.85 0.61 -28.93
CA ILE A 6 -24.07 0.92 -27.52
C ILE A 6 -22.95 1.84 -27.09
N LYS A 7 -23.19 3.16 -27.09
CA LYS A 7 -22.32 4.14 -26.40
C LYS A 7 -22.32 3.76 -24.93
N LYS A 8 -21.23 3.15 -24.49
CA LYS A 8 -20.88 3.01 -23.07
C LYS A 8 -20.72 4.42 -22.51
N THR A 9 -21.79 4.99 -22.00
CA THR A 9 -21.72 6.21 -21.21
C THR A 9 -20.82 5.91 -20.00
N LYS A 10 -19.62 6.48 -19.98
CA LYS A 10 -18.73 6.45 -18.83
C LYS A 10 -19.48 7.15 -17.70
N ALA A 11 -20.04 6.39 -16.77
CA ALA A 11 -20.70 6.96 -15.61
C ALA A 11 -19.66 7.84 -14.89
N MET A 12 -19.93 9.12 -14.81
CA MET A 12 -19.07 10.04 -14.05
C MET A 12 -19.20 9.67 -12.58
N ALA A 13 -18.06 9.59 -11.88
CA ALA A 13 -18.02 9.33 -10.45
C ALA A 13 -18.86 10.40 -9.71
N THR A 14 -19.72 9.98 -8.80
CA THR A 14 -20.55 10.88 -8.00
C THR A 14 -19.72 11.49 -6.88
N GLN A 15 -19.76 12.79 -6.67
CA GLN A 15 -19.03 13.44 -5.56
C GLN A 15 -19.65 13.10 -4.21
N PHE A 16 -18.86 13.12 -3.14
CA PHE A 16 -19.35 12.77 -1.81
C PHE A 16 -20.47 13.69 -1.30
N LYS A 17 -20.51 14.95 -1.72
CA LYS A 17 -21.61 15.86 -1.39
C LYS A 17 -22.95 15.49 -2.05
N ASP A 18 -22.92 14.76 -3.16
CA ASP A 18 -24.08 14.44 -3.98
C ASP A 18 -24.64 13.03 -3.69
N ILE A 19 -23.90 12.22 -2.91
CA ILE A 19 -24.40 10.89 -2.51
C ILE A 19 -25.49 11.01 -1.46
N LYS A 20 -26.39 10.02 -1.44
CA LYS A 20 -27.53 9.97 -0.52
C LYS A 20 -27.43 8.78 0.39
N GLN A 21 -28.28 8.76 1.42
CA GLN A 21 -28.46 7.58 2.27
C GLN A 21 -28.68 6.31 1.42
N ASN A 22 -28.08 5.22 1.83
CA ASN A 22 -28.03 3.93 1.16
C ASN A 22 -27.16 3.87 -0.11
N TYR A 23 -26.44 4.94 -0.46
CA TYR A 23 -25.48 4.89 -1.57
C TYR A 23 -24.32 3.93 -1.24
N PRO A 24 -23.90 3.05 -2.17
CA PRO A 24 -22.79 2.15 -1.94
C PRO A 24 -21.46 2.92 -2.01
N VAL A 25 -20.61 2.71 -1.04
CA VAL A 25 -19.23 3.21 -1.02
C VAL A 25 -18.28 2.02 -0.99
N PHE A 26 -17.23 2.09 -1.79
CA PHE A 26 -16.21 1.06 -1.87
C PHE A 26 -15.03 1.45 -0.99
N ILE A 27 -14.56 0.53 -0.16
CA ILE A 27 -13.52 0.74 0.84
C ILE A 27 -12.39 -0.23 0.55
N LEU A 28 -11.21 0.29 0.22
CA LEU A 28 -9.99 -0.50 0.11
C LEU A 28 -9.21 -0.38 1.43
N ASP A 29 -8.96 -1.48 2.08
CA ASP A 29 -7.99 -1.57 3.17
C ASP A 29 -6.60 -1.85 2.58
N LYS A 30 -5.68 -0.90 2.73
CA LYS A 30 -4.31 -1.00 2.18
C LYS A 30 -3.45 -2.02 2.92
N ASN A 31 -3.75 -2.34 4.16
CA ASN A 31 -3.00 -3.32 4.95
C ASN A 31 -3.38 -4.75 4.56
N GLU A 32 -4.70 -4.99 4.47
CA GLU A 32 -5.23 -6.31 4.13
C GLU A 32 -5.29 -6.55 2.61
N LEU A 33 -5.13 -5.49 1.80
CA LEU A 33 -5.36 -5.48 0.35
C LEU A 33 -6.74 -6.05 -0.01
N ALA A 34 -7.74 -5.70 0.81
CA ALA A 34 -9.10 -6.20 0.72
C ALA A 34 -10.06 -5.05 0.37
N ILE A 35 -11.05 -5.37 -0.48
CA ILE A 35 -12.10 -4.42 -0.85
C ILE A 35 -13.38 -4.83 -0.15
N LYS A 36 -13.98 -3.87 0.58
CA LYS A 36 -15.29 -4.00 1.23
C LYS A 36 -16.27 -3.03 0.59
N GLN A 37 -17.54 -3.33 0.69
CA GLN A 37 -18.61 -2.41 0.31
C GLN A 37 -19.31 -1.92 1.56
N GLY A 38 -19.27 -0.62 1.76
CA GLY A 38 -20.05 0.05 2.79
C GLY A 38 -21.31 0.70 2.21
N LYS A 39 -22.17 1.18 3.10
CA LYS A 39 -23.43 1.84 2.80
C LYS A 39 -23.48 3.18 3.54
N VAL A 40 -23.82 4.23 2.84
CA VAL A 40 -23.98 5.56 3.44
C VAL A 40 -25.18 5.59 4.38
N ILE A 41 -24.97 5.97 5.63
CA ILE A 41 -26.02 6.20 6.63
C ILE A 41 -26.50 7.64 6.55
N SER A 42 -25.56 8.59 6.53
CA SER A 42 -25.87 10.03 6.47
C SER A 42 -24.73 10.81 5.81
N VAL A 43 -25.09 11.95 5.26
CA VAL A 43 -24.15 12.96 4.72
C VAL A 43 -24.57 14.32 5.28
N SER A 44 -23.63 15.07 5.83
CA SER A 44 -23.87 16.44 6.32
C SER A 44 -24.02 17.43 5.16
N PHE A 45 -24.56 18.60 5.47
CA PHE A 45 -24.37 19.73 4.57
C PHE A 45 -22.88 20.14 4.50
N PRO A 46 -22.43 20.68 3.35
CA PRO A 46 -21.07 21.21 3.24
C PRO A 46 -20.80 22.29 4.30
N HIS A 47 -19.64 22.18 4.93
CA HIS A 47 -19.17 23.13 5.94
C HIS A 47 -17.66 23.35 5.82
N ILE A 48 -17.15 24.39 6.48
CA ILE A 48 -15.70 24.67 6.47
C ILE A 48 -15.01 23.67 7.39
N ASP A 49 -13.90 23.07 6.91
CA ASP A 49 -13.05 22.22 7.76
C ASP A 49 -12.37 23.06 8.83
N THR A 50 -12.81 22.91 10.08
CA THR A 50 -12.23 23.59 11.25
C THR A 50 -11.07 22.80 11.88
N GLY A 51 -10.80 21.59 11.43
CA GLY A 51 -9.72 20.72 11.92
C GLY A 51 -8.34 21.04 11.33
N MET A 52 -8.27 21.88 10.29
CA MET A 52 -6.99 22.28 9.71
C MET A 52 -6.33 23.40 10.53
N PRO A 53 -5.00 23.29 10.82
CA PRO A 53 -4.27 24.37 11.48
C PRO A 53 -4.32 25.66 10.66
N SER A 54 -4.64 26.79 11.31
CA SER A 54 -4.85 28.10 10.69
C SER A 54 -3.63 28.73 10.00
N TYR A 55 -2.45 28.10 10.05
CA TYR A 55 -1.24 28.56 9.36
C TYR A 55 -1.13 28.11 7.88
N LYS A 56 -2.01 27.20 7.41
CA LYS A 56 -2.12 26.95 5.97
C LYS A 56 -2.96 28.04 5.33
N VAL A 57 -2.30 29.06 4.84
CA VAL A 57 -2.89 30.14 4.05
C VAL A 57 -3.32 29.53 2.70
N GLY A 58 -4.58 29.11 2.63
CA GLY A 58 -5.25 28.59 1.44
C GLY A 58 -6.75 28.83 1.59
N ALA A 59 -7.50 28.81 0.51
CA ALA A 59 -8.95 28.91 0.56
C ALA A 59 -9.52 27.85 1.53
N ALA A 60 -10.44 28.26 2.41
CA ALA A 60 -11.12 27.35 3.33
C ALA A 60 -11.70 26.17 2.55
N GLN A 61 -11.29 24.97 2.90
CA GLN A 61 -11.75 23.77 2.22
C GLN A 61 -13.15 23.41 2.71
N MET A 62 -14.09 23.29 1.78
CA MET A 62 -15.43 22.81 2.07
C MET A 62 -15.41 21.28 2.16
N VAL A 63 -15.96 20.76 3.24
CA VAL A 63 -16.02 19.34 3.53
C VAL A 63 -17.45 18.89 3.84
N VAL A 64 -17.67 17.59 3.76
CA VAL A 64 -18.90 16.92 4.23
C VAL A 64 -18.52 15.79 5.17
N ASP A 65 -19.32 15.58 6.22
CA ASP A 65 -19.17 14.42 7.08
C ASP A 65 -20.07 13.31 6.54
N VAL A 66 -19.43 12.21 6.17
CA VAL A 66 -20.10 11.02 5.62
C VAL A 66 -19.99 9.89 6.62
N THR A 67 -21.13 9.44 7.13
CA THR A 67 -21.22 8.25 7.98
C THR A 67 -21.46 7.03 7.12
N ILE A 68 -20.57 6.05 7.19
CA ILE A 68 -20.61 4.81 6.40
C ILE A 68 -20.68 3.64 7.35
N GLU A 69 -21.57 2.71 7.06
CA GLU A 69 -21.65 1.40 7.70
C GLU A 69 -21.00 0.33 6.81
N ALA A 70 -20.07 -0.43 7.35
CA ALA A 70 -19.46 -1.59 6.71
C ALA A 70 -19.21 -2.68 7.78
N ASP A 71 -19.50 -3.92 7.45
CA ASP A 71 -19.32 -5.07 8.36
C ASP A 71 -19.99 -4.87 9.73
N GLY A 72 -21.18 -4.21 9.78
CA GLY A 72 -21.91 -3.94 11.01
C GLY A 72 -21.29 -2.85 11.92
N LYS A 73 -20.29 -2.12 11.42
CA LYS A 73 -19.67 -0.99 12.13
C LYS A 73 -19.88 0.29 11.34
N SER A 74 -20.21 1.37 12.05
CA SER A 74 -20.37 2.69 11.47
C SER A 74 -19.18 3.58 11.82
N ALA A 75 -18.68 4.33 10.83
CA ALA A 75 -17.64 5.33 11.03
C ALA A 75 -17.97 6.59 10.22
N THR A 76 -17.61 7.75 10.76
CA THR A 76 -17.79 9.05 10.10
C THR A 76 -16.46 9.56 9.59
N TYR A 77 -16.45 10.02 8.35
CA TYR A 77 -15.29 10.55 7.66
C TYR A 77 -15.58 11.98 7.19
N THR A 78 -14.68 12.90 7.53
CA THR A 78 -14.71 14.28 7.01
C THR A 78 -13.98 14.31 5.66
N ILE A 79 -14.70 14.59 4.60
CA ILE A 79 -14.26 14.40 3.22
C ILE A 79 -14.43 15.71 2.44
N PRO A 80 -13.46 16.12 1.58
CA PRO A 80 -13.65 17.25 0.67
C PRO A 80 -14.94 17.09 -0.17
N GLU A 81 -15.82 18.10 -0.17
CA GLU A 81 -17.15 18.02 -0.76
C GLU A 81 -17.16 17.59 -2.24
N SER A 82 -16.15 18.07 -3.01
CA SER A 82 -16.02 17.85 -4.45
C SER A 82 -15.26 16.57 -4.80
N SER A 83 -14.83 15.79 -3.80
CA SER A 83 -14.08 14.55 -3.99
C SER A 83 -15.01 13.38 -4.29
N TYR A 84 -14.53 12.42 -5.04
CA TYR A 84 -15.17 11.10 -5.27
C TYR A 84 -14.31 9.95 -4.75
N ILE A 85 -13.10 10.27 -4.28
CA ILE A 85 -12.17 9.37 -3.59
C ILE A 85 -11.54 10.12 -2.43
N THR A 86 -11.30 9.45 -1.31
CA THR A 86 -10.63 10.04 -0.15
C THR A 86 -9.79 8.99 0.58
N TYR A 87 -8.84 9.47 1.36
CA TYR A 87 -7.88 8.65 2.09
C TYR A 87 -8.04 8.92 3.59
N ALA A 88 -8.29 7.86 4.34
CA ALA A 88 -8.44 7.91 5.79
C ALA A 88 -7.54 6.84 6.42
N ASN A 89 -6.37 7.24 6.93
CA ASN A 89 -5.33 6.34 7.42
C ASN A 89 -4.95 5.29 6.36
N ASN A 90 -5.21 4.00 6.63
CA ASN A 90 -4.93 2.90 5.71
C ASN A 90 -6.12 2.54 4.80
N LEU A 91 -7.20 3.31 4.87
CA LEU A 91 -8.39 3.10 4.06
C LEU A 91 -8.45 4.08 2.89
N VAL A 92 -8.91 3.60 1.76
CA VAL A 92 -9.32 4.42 0.61
C VAL A 92 -10.80 4.21 0.40
N LEU A 93 -11.55 5.31 0.44
CA LEU A 93 -12.98 5.29 0.22
C LEU A 93 -13.28 5.92 -1.15
N ALA A 94 -14.10 5.25 -1.96
CA ALA A 94 -14.48 5.75 -3.27
C ALA A 94 -15.96 5.53 -3.53
N THR A 95 -16.57 6.46 -4.25
CA THR A 95 -17.98 6.38 -4.65
C THR A 95 -18.20 5.47 -5.85
N ASP A 96 -17.13 5.03 -6.52
CA ASP A 96 -17.18 4.14 -7.67
C ASP A 96 -16.00 3.16 -7.71
N LYS A 97 -16.21 2.04 -8.39
CA LYS A 97 -15.18 0.97 -8.50
C LYS A 97 -14.01 1.36 -9.40
N THR A 98 -14.22 2.23 -10.37
CA THR A 98 -13.17 2.62 -11.32
C THR A 98 -12.08 3.40 -10.64
N SER A 99 -12.48 4.37 -9.78
CA SER A 99 -11.53 5.14 -8.97
C SER A 99 -10.71 4.25 -8.05
N LEU A 100 -11.34 3.25 -7.45
CA LEU A 100 -10.65 2.29 -6.59
C LEU A 100 -9.71 1.37 -7.39
N SER A 101 -10.13 0.95 -8.60
CA SER A 101 -9.28 0.17 -9.51
C SER A 101 -8.01 0.92 -9.90
N ASN A 102 -8.14 2.20 -10.21
CA ASN A 102 -7.00 3.05 -10.54
C ASN A 102 -6.02 3.18 -9.36
N GLU A 103 -6.54 3.27 -8.13
CA GLU A 103 -5.71 3.29 -6.92
C GLU A 103 -4.95 1.97 -6.73
N VAL A 104 -5.62 0.84 -6.90
CA VAL A 104 -4.96 -0.49 -6.80
C VAL A 104 -3.91 -0.66 -7.88
N GLU A 105 -4.16 -0.20 -9.11
CA GLU A 105 -3.18 -0.22 -10.21
C GLU A 105 -1.97 0.64 -9.89
N ALA A 106 -2.17 1.85 -9.34
CA ALA A 106 -1.09 2.72 -8.91
C ALA A 106 -0.24 2.07 -7.80
N MET A 107 -0.88 1.41 -6.83
CA MET A 107 -0.18 0.66 -5.78
C MET A 107 0.65 -0.50 -6.35
N LYS A 108 0.08 -1.26 -7.28
CA LYS A 108 0.79 -2.35 -7.98
C LYS A 108 2.01 -1.82 -8.72
N ASN A 109 1.85 -0.77 -9.54
CA ASN A 109 2.94 -0.18 -10.32
C ASN A 109 4.06 0.35 -9.41
N SER A 110 3.70 0.97 -8.29
CA SER A 110 4.67 1.43 -7.28
C SER A 110 5.45 0.27 -6.67
N ALA A 111 4.77 -0.82 -6.33
CA ALA A 111 5.43 -2.02 -5.78
C ALA A 111 6.37 -2.68 -6.82
N GLU A 112 5.96 -2.76 -8.09
CA GLU A 112 6.79 -3.28 -9.19
C GLU A 112 8.05 -2.43 -9.40
N GLN A 113 7.95 -1.09 -9.32
CA GLN A 113 9.11 -0.20 -9.38
C GLN A 113 10.08 -0.43 -8.22
N VAL A 114 9.58 -0.62 -7.00
CA VAL A 114 10.41 -0.94 -5.84
C VAL A 114 11.13 -2.26 -6.04
N LEU A 115 10.45 -3.30 -6.51
CA LEU A 115 11.06 -4.60 -6.81
C LEU A 115 12.16 -4.49 -7.87
N ALA A 116 11.91 -3.76 -8.95
CA ALA A 116 12.91 -3.51 -9.99
C ALA A 116 14.14 -2.74 -9.44
N SER A 117 13.91 -1.79 -8.52
CA SER A 117 15.01 -1.06 -7.88
C SER A 117 15.87 -1.94 -6.98
N VAL A 118 15.29 -2.94 -6.31
CA VAL A 118 16.02 -3.89 -5.47
C VAL A 118 17.03 -4.69 -6.28
N ASP A 119 16.65 -5.19 -7.45
CA ASP A 119 17.55 -5.95 -8.32
C ASP A 119 18.70 -5.08 -8.88
N ASN A 120 18.39 -3.84 -9.23
CA ASN A 120 19.43 -2.88 -9.63
C ASN A 120 20.39 -2.56 -8.47
N ASN A 121 19.87 -2.33 -7.28
CA ASN A 121 20.67 -2.07 -6.08
C ASN A 121 21.57 -3.27 -5.71
N LYS A 122 21.10 -4.51 -5.86
CA LYS A 122 21.95 -5.71 -5.68
C LYS A 122 23.15 -5.68 -6.63
N LYS A 123 22.94 -5.39 -7.92
CA LYS A 123 24.05 -5.27 -8.90
C LYS A 123 25.03 -4.16 -8.56
N ILE A 124 24.54 -3.03 -8.05
CA ILE A 124 25.39 -1.92 -7.58
C ILE A 124 26.23 -2.38 -6.40
N VAL A 125 25.63 -3.03 -5.41
CA VAL A 125 26.35 -3.55 -4.23
C VAL A 125 27.44 -4.54 -4.64
N GLU A 126 27.13 -5.50 -5.53
CA GLU A 126 28.12 -6.46 -6.03
C GLU A 126 29.31 -5.78 -6.72
N LYS A 127 29.02 -4.82 -7.62
CA LYS A 127 30.07 -4.06 -8.34
C LYS A 127 30.87 -3.18 -7.38
N ALA A 128 30.22 -2.46 -6.49
CA ALA A 128 30.89 -1.62 -5.50
C ALA A 128 31.79 -2.45 -4.56
N THR A 129 31.31 -3.61 -4.15
CA THR A 129 32.08 -4.56 -3.34
C THR A 129 33.35 -5.02 -4.07
N SER A 130 33.25 -5.36 -5.36
CA SER A 130 34.40 -5.74 -6.17
C SER A 130 35.41 -4.60 -6.31
N LEU A 131 34.94 -3.38 -6.58
CA LEU A 131 35.77 -2.20 -6.68
C LEU A 131 36.48 -1.85 -5.36
N LEU A 132 35.77 -1.98 -4.25
CA LEU A 132 36.35 -1.75 -2.92
C LEU A 132 37.45 -2.79 -2.59
N ALA A 133 37.27 -4.04 -3.03
CA ALA A 133 38.31 -5.08 -2.85
C ALA A 133 39.56 -4.79 -3.70
N GLU A 134 39.41 -4.18 -4.88
CA GLU A 134 40.53 -3.74 -5.73
C GLU A 134 41.25 -2.52 -5.15
N LEU A 135 40.49 -1.53 -4.68
CA LEU A 135 41.03 -0.26 -4.21
C LEU A 135 41.60 -0.33 -2.77
N ASN A 136 41.14 -1.25 -1.94
CA ASN A 136 41.51 -1.36 -0.52
C ASN A 136 41.83 -2.79 -0.13
N PRO A 137 43.11 -3.16 -0.04
CA PRO A 137 43.53 -4.52 0.35
C PRO A 137 42.97 -4.97 1.72
N ALA A 138 42.87 -4.05 2.69
CA ALA A 138 42.32 -4.35 4.01
C ALA A 138 40.82 -4.69 3.93
N TYR A 139 40.08 -4.11 3.00
CA TYR A 139 38.69 -4.45 2.75
C TYR A 139 38.53 -5.85 2.18
N LYS A 140 39.44 -6.25 1.28
CA LYS A 140 39.49 -7.60 0.71
C LYS A 140 39.76 -8.65 1.80
N GLU A 141 40.73 -8.41 2.65
CA GLU A 141 41.08 -9.30 3.77
C GLU A 141 39.91 -9.47 4.75
N LYS A 142 39.22 -8.37 5.08
CA LYS A 142 38.03 -8.38 5.91
C LYS A 142 36.91 -9.23 5.29
N GLN A 143 36.63 -9.05 3.99
CA GLN A 143 35.65 -9.86 3.29
C GLN A 143 35.96 -11.34 3.26
N GLU A 144 37.22 -11.70 3.01
CA GLU A 144 37.65 -13.10 3.04
C GLU A 144 37.47 -13.72 4.43
N THR A 145 37.80 -12.96 5.48
CA THR A 145 37.60 -13.37 6.88
C THR A 145 36.12 -13.57 7.20
N GLU A 146 35.24 -12.65 6.80
CA GLU A 146 33.79 -12.75 6.99
C GLU A 146 33.21 -13.96 6.25
N LYS A 147 33.62 -14.22 5.01
CA LYS A 147 33.20 -15.41 4.25
C LYS A 147 33.64 -16.72 4.93
N ARG A 148 34.88 -16.76 5.44
CA ARG A 148 35.39 -17.94 6.17
C ARG A 148 34.62 -18.15 7.47
N LEU A 149 34.32 -17.09 8.21
CA LEU A 149 33.56 -17.15 9.46
C LEU A 149 32.13 -17.66 9.18
N SER A 150 31.46 -17.14 8.19
CA SER A 150 30.11 -17.60 7.78
C SER A 150 30.11 -19.07 7.35
N SER A 151 31.15 -19.51 6.63
CA SER A 151 31.28 -20.93 6.25
C SER A 151 31.49 -21.84 7.48
N VAL A 152 32.24 -21.39 8.46
CA VAL A 152 32.45 -22.13 9.72
C VAL A 152 31.14 -22.19 10.52
N GLU A 153 30.42 -21.08 10.62
CA GLU A 153 29.13 -21.02 11.32
C GLU A 153 28.10 -21.98 10.69
N ASN A 154 28.02 -22.01 9.35
CA ASN A 154 27.16 -22.94 8.64
C ASN A 154 27.54 -24.41 8.90
N SER A 155 28.83 -24.74 8.85
CA SER A 155 29.33 -26.09 9.13
C SER A 155 29.04 -26.53 10.57
N VAL A 156 29.21 -25.61 11.55
CA VAL A 156 28.82 -25.87 12.94
C VAL A 156 27.30 -26.08 13.07
N GLY A 157 26.49 -25.34 12.31
CA GLY A 157 25.03 -25.54 12.24
C GLY A 157 24.67 -26.94 11.73
N GLU A 158 25.31 -27.38 10.65
CA GLU A 158 25.11 -28.72 10.06
C GLU A 158 25.53 -29.84 11.02
N ILE A 159 26.68 -29.68 11.70
CA ILE A 159 27.16 -30.64 12.71
C ILE A 159 26.14 -30.74 13.86
N LYS A 160 25.62 -29.62 14.34
CA LYS A 160 24.58 -29.63 15.39
C LYS A 160 23.32 -30.36 14.96
N GLN A 161 22.88 -30.17 13.72
CA GLN A 161 21.72 -30.90 13.19
C GLN A 161 21.98 -32.41 13.09
N MET A 162 23.12 -32.82 12.52
CA MET A 162 23.50 -34.21 12.43
C MET A 162 23.61 -34.89 13.81
N LEU A 163 24.15 -34.17 14.80
CA LEU A 163 24.26 -34.67 16.18
C LEU A 163 22.86 -34.85 16.80
N ALA A 164 21.96 -33.88 16.60
CA ALA A 164 20.60 -33.97 17.11
C ALA A 164 19.82 -35.17 16.48
N GLU A 165 20.00 -35.40 15.17
CA GLU A 165 19.40 -36.54 14.48
C GLU A 165 19.99 -37.88 14.97
N PHE A 166 21.29 -37.92 15.21
CA PHE A 166 21.94 -39.14 15.73
C PHE A 166 21.42 -39.47 17.13
N ILE A 167 21.33 -38.52 18.04
CA ILE A 167 20.78 -38.70 19.39
C ILE A 167 19.33 -39.20 19.31
N LYS A 168 18.51 -38.65 18.41
CA LYS A 168 17.12 -39.06 18.22
C LYS A 168 16.97 -40.49 17.71
N LYS A 169 17.95 -41.00 16.94
CA LYS A 169 17.96 -42.39 16.46
C LYS A 169 18.43 -43.39 17.51
N MET A 170 19.14 -42.93 18.54
CA MET A 170 19.66 -43.79 19.61
C MET A 170 18.74 -43.83 20.83
N SER A 171 17.70 -43.01 20.89
CA SER A 171 16.67 -42.97 21.95
C SER A 171 15.44 -43.76 21.53
#